data_efdb0a6a1e592e5316a33888ed4d23ad
#
_entry.id   efdb0a6a1e592e5316a33888ed4d23ad
#
_cell.length_a   1.000
_cell.length_b   1.000
_cell.length_c   1.000
_cell.angle_alpha   90.00
_cell.angle_beta   90.00
_cell.angle_gamma   90.00
#
_symmetry.space_group_name_H-M   'P 1'
#
loop_
_entity.id
_entity.type
_entity.pdbx_description
1 polymer ?
#
loop_
_entity_poly.entity_id
_entity_poly.type
_entity_poly.pdbx_seq_one_letter_code
_entity_poly.pdbx_strand_id
1 'polypeptide(L)'
;MDDLYREIIIERNRNPLYKGTLNPNDISFEDENPLCGDVIRIDLRVNADGMITEAVFDGHGCAISQASADLLVESIIGKNVEEVKELSKSDILEMLGIELGPVRLKCALLSLKVLKAGVYGLSEASDSLIEEG
;
A
#
# COMPACT_ATOMS: atom_id res chain seq x y z
N MET A 1 -5.37 10.93 20.50
CA MET A 1 -5.07 10.93 19.06
C MET A 1 -4.47 9.61 18.62
N ASP A 2 -3.30 9.26 19.13
CA ASP A 2 -2.64 8.02 18.74
C ASP A 2 -3.46 6.78 19.04
N ASP A 3 -4.26 6.79 20.09
CA ASP A 3 -5.10 5.65 20.45
C ASP A 3 -6.14 5.33 19.40
N LEU A 4 -6.76 6.35 18.79
CA LEU A 4 -7.73 6.15 17.73
C LEU A 4 -7.07 5.55 16.49
N TYR A 5 -5.93 6.09 16.08
CA TYR A 5 -5.20 5.58 14.92
C TYR A 5 -4.69 4.16 15.17
N ARG A 6 -4.24 3.88 16.40
CA ARG A 6 -3.81 2.54 16.79
C ARG A 6 -4.97 1.54 16.67
N GLU A 7 -6.16 1.92 17.08
CA GLU A 7 -7.35 1.08 16.96
C GLU A 7 -7.69 0.81 15.49
N ILE A 8 -7.56 1.82 14.63
CA ILE A 8 -7.77 1.65 13.19
C ILE A 8 -6.79 0.64 12.61
N ILE A 9 -5.52 0.72 12.97
CA ILE A 9 -4.49 -0.22 12.51
C ILE A 9 -4.82 -1.64 12.96
N ILE A 10 -5.20 -1.82 14.21
CA ILE A 10 -5.56 -3.14 14.75
C ILE A 10 -6.77 -3.70 13.99
N GLU A 11 -7.79 -2.89 13.80
CA GLU A 11 -9.01 -3.33 13.11
C GLU A 11 -8.75 -3.67 11.65
N ARG A 12 -8.01 -2.84 10.93
CA ARG A 12 -7.70 -3.10 9.52
C ARG A 12 -6.79 -4.31 9.33
N ASN A 13 -5.95 -4.62 10.30
CA ASN A 13 -5.16 -5.85 10.26
C ASN A 13 -6.01 -7.08 10.54
N ARG A 14 -6.92 -6.96 11.52
CA ARG A 14 -7.76 -8.08 11.94
C ARG A 14 -8.87 -8.38 10.92
N ASN A 15 -9.50 -7.34 10.40
CA ASN A 15 -10.63 -7.43 9.46
C ASN A 15 -10.38 -6.51 8.26
N PRO A 16 -9.45 -6.84 7.38
CA PRO A 16 -9.16 -5.98 6.23
C PRO A 16 -10.36 -5.95 5.28
N LEU A 17 -10.63 -4.77 4.72
CA LEU A 17 -11.76 -4.55 3.82
C LEU A 17 -11.44 -4.90 2.36
N TYR A 18 -10.15 -4.83 1.99
CA TYR A 18 -9.71 -4.93 0.61
C TYR A 18 -8.71 -6.05 0.37
N LYS A 19 -8.72 -7.09 1.21
CA LYS A 19 -7.79 -8.21 1.05
C LYS A 19 -8.32 -9.20 0.02
N GLY A 20 -7.46 -9.59 -0.92
CA GLY A 20 -7.82 -10.53 -1.97
C GLY A 20 -6.94 -10.35 -3.19
N THR A 21 -7.36 -10.99 -4.29
CA THR A 21 -6.69 -10.88 -5.58
C THR A 21 -7.72 -10.58 -6.66
N LEU A 22 -7.27 -9.97 -7.76
CA LEU A 22 -8.12 -9.71 -8.92
C LEU A 22 -7.62 -10.55 -10.10
N ASN A 23 -8.55 -11.24 -10.77
CA ASN A 23 -8.23 -12.01 -11.95
C ASN A 23 -9.42 -11.90 -12.93
N PRO A 24 -9.29 -11.19 -14.07
CA PRO A 24 -8.05 -10.52 -14.51
C PRO A 24 -7.73 -9.25 -13.73
N ASN A 25 -6.49 -8.79 -13.85
CA ASN A 25 -6.06 -7.50 -13.36
C ASN A 25 -5.36 -6.75 -14.48
N ASP A 26 -5.24 -5.43 -14.35
CA ASP A 26 -4.52 -4.60 -15.31
C ASP A 26 -3.11 -4.29 -14.81
N ILE A 27 -2.95 -4.21 -13.50
CA ILE A 27 -1.66 -3.97 -12.85
C ILE A 27 -1.58 -4.91 -11.66
N SER A 28 -0.45 -5.59 -11.52
CA SER A 28 -0.16 -6.44 -10.37
C SER A 28 1.32 -6.36 -10.06
N PHE A 29 1.66 -6.18 -8.79
CA PHE A 29 3.04 -6.18 -8.35
C PHE A 29 3.13 -6.73 -6.93
N GLU A 30 4.21 -7.45 -6.65
CA GLU A 30 4.46 -8.02 -5.33
C GLU A 30 5.91 -7.78 -4.96
N ASP A 31 6.15 -7.48 -3.69
CA ASP A 31 7.50 -7.36 -3.15
C ASP A 31 7.47 -7.71 -1.66
N GLU A 32 8.66 -7.84 -1.09
CA GLU A 32 8.83 -8.21 0.30
C GLU A 32 9.79 -7.28 1.01
N ASN A 33 9.64 -7.19 2.33
CA ASN A 33 10.61 -6.53 3.20
C ASN A 33 11.37 -7.63 3.94
N PRO A 34 12.62 -7.92 3.55
CA PRO A 34 13.38 -9.03 4.17
C PRO A 34 13.68 -8.80 5.65
N LEU A 35 13.65 -7.57 6.13
CA LEU A 35 13.92 -7.26 7.54
C LEU A 35 12.82 -7.78 8.46
N CYS A 36 11.56 -7.75 8.02
CA CYS A 36 10.41 -8.19 8.83
C CYS A 36 9.68 -9.39 8.24
N GLY A 37 10.08 -9.86 7.07
CA GLY A 37 9.38 -10.95 6.41
C GLY A 37 8.00 -10.59 5.86
N ASP A 38 7.69 -9.29 5.75
CA ASP A 38 6.43 -8.83 5.19
C ASP A 38 6.42 -9.03 3.67
N VAL A 39 5.29 -9.48 3.15
CA VAL A 39 5.05 -9.61 1.71
C VAL A 39 3.76 -8.87 1.38
N ILE A 40 3.79 -8.04 0.35
CA ILE A 40 2.59 -7.32 -0.12
C ILE A 40 2.49 -7.46 -1.63
N ARG A 41 1.31 -7.84 -2.08
CA ARG A 41 0.92 -7.84 -3.49
C ARG A 41 -0.26 -6.88 -3.64
N ILE A 42 -0.25 -6.07 -4.69
CA ILE A 42 -1.37 -5.18 -5.00
C ILE A 42 -1.83 -5.46 -6.43
N ASP A 43 -3.13 -5.69 -6.59
CA ASP A 43 -3.78 -5.88 -7.88
C ASP A 43 -4.75 -4.73 -8.13
N LEU A 44 -4.70 -4.19 -9.34
CA LEU A 44 -5.57 -3.09 -9.75
C LEU A 44 -6.30 -3.41 -11.05
N ARG A 45 -7.55 -2.92 -11.16
CA ARG A 45 -8.24 -2.80 -12.43
C ARG A 45 -8.36 -1.33 -12.77
N VAL A 46 -8.05 -0.99 -14.02
CA VAL A 46 -7.97 0.39 -14.48
C VAL A 46 -8.81 0.50 -15.75
N ASN A 47 -9.63 1.54 -15.86
CA ASN A 47 -10.45 1.74 -17.05
C ASN A 47 -9.66 2.45 -18.16
N ALA A 48 -10.32 2.71 -19.29
CA ALA A 48 -9.71 3.33 -20.46
C ALA A 48 -9.18 4.75 -20.19
N ASP A 49 -9.74 5.43 -19.19
CA ASP A 49 -9.33 6.79 -18.81
C ASP A 49 -8.18 6.80 -17.79
N GLY A 50 -7.70 5.62 -17.38
CA GLY A 50 -6.66 5.51 -16.38
C GLY A 50 -7.16 5.58 -14.93
N MET A 51 -8.47 5.48 -14.74
CA MET A 51 -9.06 5.50 -13.38
C MET A 51 -9.03 4.11 -12.76
N ILE A 52 -8.62 4.04 -11.52
CA ILE A 52 -8.60 2.79 -10.76
C ILE A 52 -10.02 2.48 -10.31
N THR A 53 -10.60 1.43 -10.86
CA THR A 53 -11.96 1.03 -10.56
C THR A 53 -12.04 0.01 -9.43
N GLU A 54 -11.02 -0.83 -9.30
CA GLU A 54 -10.90 -1.80 -8.23
C GLU A 54 -9.44 -1.92 -7.79
N ALA A 55 -9.24 -2.13 -6.49
CA ALA A 55 -7.91 -2.33 -5.93
C ALA A 55 -8.02 -3.26 -4.73
N VAL A 56 -7.13 -4.23 -4.66
CA VAL A 56 -7.05 -5.15 -3.51
C VAL A 56 -5.58 -5.42 -3.23
N PHE A 57 -5.30 -5.93 -2.03
CA PHE A 57 -3.97 -6.38 -1.68
C PHE A 57 -4.03 -7.80 -1.13
N ASP A 58 -2.92 -8.49 -1.20
CA ASP A 58 -2.73 -9.78 -0.54
C ASP A 58 -1.32 -9.85 0.02
N GLY A 59 -1.06 -10.85 0.83
CA GLY A 59 0.23 -11.05 1.45
C GLY A 59 0.12 -11.35 2.93
N HIS A 60 1.23 -11.20 3.62
CA HIS A 60 1.31 -11.46 5.07
C HIS A 60 2.40 -10.60 5.68
N GLY A 61 2.35 -10.45 7.00
CA GLY A 61 3.33 -9.65 7.72
C GLY A 61 2.77 -9.06 9.00
N CYS A 62 3.43 -8.04 9.52
CA CYS A 62 3.02 -7.40 10.75
C CYS A 62 1.74 -6.57 10.58
N ALA A 63 1.12 -6.22 11.70
CA ALA A 63 -0.11 -5.44 11.69
C ALA A 63 0.03 -4.11 10.93
N ILE A 64 1.19 -3.47 11.06
CA ILE A 64 1.46 -2.18 10.39
C ILE A 64 1.45 -2.34 8.87
N SER A 65 2.13 -3.36 8.33
CA SER A 65 2.19 -3.55 6.88
C SER A 65 0.81 -3.89 6.32
N GLN A 66 0.05 -4.74 7.01
CA GLN A 66 -1.26 -5.17 6.55
C GLN A 66 -2.28 -4.03 6.62
N ALA A 67 -2.31 -3.28 7.71
CA ALA A 67 -3.21 -2.15 7.87
C ALA A 67 -2.89 -1.04 6.88
N SER A 68 -1.61 -0.72 6.66
CA SER A 68 -1.25 0.31 5.69
C SER A 68 -1.62 -0.07 4.27
N ALA A 69 -1.48 -1.35 3.90
CA ALA A 69 -1.92 -1.83 2.59
C ALA A 69 -3.43 -1.65 2.41
N ASP A 70 -4.22 -2.05 3.41
CA ASP A 70 -5.67 -1.93 3.35
C ASP A 70 -6.13 -0.48 3.23
N LEU A 71 -5.55 0.41 4.05
CA LEU A 71 -5.87 1.84 3.99
C LEU A 71 -5.43 2.47 2.66
N LEU A 72 -4.26 2.08 2.17
CA LEU A 72 -3.74 2.62 0.91
C LEU A 72 -4.63 2.23 -0.27
N VAL A 73 -4.99 0.95 -0.41
CA VAL A 73 -5.83 0.53 -1.54
C VAL A 73 -7.22 1.16 -1.48
N GLU A 74 -7.77 1.34 -0.29
CA GLU A 74 -9.03 2.07 -0.15
C GLU A 74 -8.91 3.50 -0.69
N SER A 75 -7.82 4.17 -0.38
CA SER A 75 -7.62 5.57 -0.75
C SER A 75 -7.45 5.81 -2.25
N ILE A 76 -6.99 4.80 -2.99
CA ILE A 76 -6.69 4.97 -4.42
C ILE A 76 -7.84 4.57 -5.35
N ILE A 77 -8.85 3.89 -4.85
CA ILE A 77 -10.02 3.54 -5.67
C ILE A 77 -10.72 4.83 -6.09
N GLY A 78 -10.95 4.99 -7.39
CA GLY A 78 -11.52 6.21 -7.95
C GLY A 78 -10.52 7.28 -8.35
N LYS A 79 -9.24 7.05 -8.08
CA LYS A 79 -8.17 7.97 -8.49
C LYS A 79 -7.58 7.52 -9.82
N ASN A 80 -6.96 8.46 -10.52
CA ASN A 80 -6.22 8.16 -11.74
C ASN A 80 -4.83 7.64 -11.38
N VAL A 81 -4.28 6.74 -12.22
CA VAL A 81 -2.93 6.20 -11.98
C VAL A 81 -1.87 7.29 -11.92
N GLU A 82 -2.06 8.40 -12.64
CA GLU A 82 -1.13 9.53 -12.59
C GLU A 82 -1.13 10.21 -11.23
N GLU A 83 -2.29 10.30 -10.57
CA GLU A 83 -2.37 10.82 -9.19
C GLU A 83 -1.66 9.90 -8.20
N VAL A 84 -1.77 8.59 -8.41
CA VAL A 84 -1.11 7.60 -7.55
C VAL A 84 0.40 7.71 -7.63
N LYS A 85 0.94 8.07 -8.78
CA LYS A 85 2.38 8.28 -8.95
C LYS A 85 2.91 9.43 -8.09
N GLU A 86 2.04 10.36 -7.71
CA GLU A 86 2.41 11.51 -6.87
C GLU A 86 2.36 11.20 -5.37
N LEU A 87 1.85 10.04 -4.97
CA LEU A 87 1.79 9.67 -3.56
C LEU A 87 3.19 9.58 -2.95
N SER A 88 3.32 10.08 -1.74
CA SER A 88 4.60 10.17 -1.05
C SER A 88 4.57 9.44 0.28
N LYS A 89 5.74 9.31 0.88
CA LYS A 89 5.91 8.78 2.23
C LYS A 89 5.04 9.57 3.23
N SER A 90 4.98 10.89 3.09
CA SER A 90 4.17 11.73 3.97
C SER A 90 2.70 11.35 3.94
N ASP A 91 2.17 10.99 2.78
CA ASP A 91 0.78 10.59 2.64
C ASP A 91 0.48 9.33 3.44
N ILE A 92 1.38 8.36 3.42
CA ILE A 92 1.22 7.12 4.18
C ILE A 92 1.29 7.40 5.69
N LEU A 93 2.24 8.24 6.11
CA LEU A 93 2.40 8.57 7.53
C LEU A 93 1.18 9.31 8.07
N GLU A 94 0.57 10.18 7.27
CA GLU A 94 -0.68 10.85 7.65
C GLU A 94 -1.83 9.86 7.78
N MET A 95 -1.93 8.89 6.87
CA MET A 95 -2.96 7.85 6.93
C MET A 95 -2.88 7.05 8.22
N LEU A 96 -1.67 6.69 8.63
CA LEU A 96 -1.46 5.88 9.83
C LEU A 96 -1.59 6.71 11.11
N GLY A 97 -1.21 7.98 11.07
CA GLY A 97 -1.37 8.91 12.19
C GLY A 97 -0.58 8.60 13.45
N ILE A 98 0.43 7.75 13.35
CA ILE A 98 1.29 7.40 14.49
C ILE A 98 2.76 7.55 14.11
N GLU A 99 3.61 7.71 15.12
CA GLU A 99 5.06 7.74 14.92
C GLU A 99 5.59 6.31 14.86
N LEU A 100 6.53 6.08 13.95
CA LEU A 100 7.12 4.77 13.73
C LEU A 100 8.63 4.86 13.80
N GLY A 101 9.26 3.86 14.44
CA GLY A 101 10.70 3.69 14.40
C GLY A 101 11.15 3.23 13.00
N PRO A 102 12.48 3.22 12.75
CA PRO A 102 13.02 2.94 11.42
C PRO A 102 12.56 1.62 10.79
N VAL A 103 12.48 0.55 11.58
CA VAL A 103 12.09 -0.77 11.07
C VAL A 103 10.60 -0.78 10.69
N ARG A 104 9.74 -0.28 11.58
CA ARG A 104 8.29 -0.24 11.34
C ARG A 104 7.93 0.72 10.21
N LEU A 105 8.71 1.78 10.05
CA LEU A 105 8.52 2.71 8.93
C LEU A 105 8.66 1.98 7.60
N LYS A 106 9.65 1.11 7.47
CA LYS A 106 9.83 0.30 6.26
C LYS A 106 8.65 -0.64 6.04
N CYS A 107 8.12 -1.23 7.11
CA CYS A 107 6.93 -2.07 7.02
C CYS A 107 5.72 -1.28 6.53
N ALA A 108 5.54 -0.07 7.03
CA ALA A 108 4.43 0.80 6.64
C ALA A 108 4.55 1.24 5.17
N LEU A 109 5.77 1.45 4.69
CA LEU A 109 6.01 1.96 3.34
C LEU A 109 6.07 0.87 2.27
N LEU A 110 6.07 -0.40 2.64
CA LEU A 110 6.15 -1.49 1.68
C LEU A 110 4.99 -1.44 0.67
N SER A 111 3.77 -1.21 1.13
CA SER A 111 2.60 -1.14 0.25
C SER A 111 2.72 0.01 -0.76
N LEU A 112 3.23 1.17 -0.34
CA LEU A 112 3.45 2.29 -1.24
C LEU A 112 4.51 1.96 -2.28
N LYS A 113 5.58 1.31 -1.86
CA LYS A 113 6.66 0.90 -2.77
C LYS A 113 6.12 -0.06 -3.84
N VAL A 114 5.33 -1.05 -3.44
CA VAL A 114 4.71 -2.02 -4.34
C VAL A 114 3.76 -1.33 -5.32
N LEU A 115 2.90 -0.46 -4.81
CA LEU A 115 1.93 0.26 -5.63
C LEU A 115 2.63 1.13 -6.68
N LYS A 116 3.62 1.90 -6.28
CA LYS A 116 4.35 2.78 -7.19
C LYS A 116 5.12 1.98 -8.25
N ALA A 117 5.75 0.87 -7.86
CA ALA A 117 6.43 0.01 -8.82
C ALA A 117 5.45 -0.53 -9.87
N GLY A 118 4.25 -0.92 -9.44
CA GLY A 118 3.21 -1.41 -10.33
C GLY A 118 2.73 -0.36 -11.31
N VAL A 119 2.39 0.84 -10.84
CA VAL A 119 1.87 1.91 -11.71
C VAL A 119 2.93 2.49 -12.63
N TYR A 120 4.20 2.44 -12.25
CA TYR A 120 5.30 2.83 -13.14
C TYR A 120 5.68 1.71 -14.12
N GLY A 121 5.20 0.49 -13.91
CA GLY A 121 5.51 -0.66 -14.76
C GLY A 121 6.94 -1.16 -14.60
N LEU A 122 7.51 -1.04 -13.41
CA LEU A 122 8.89 -1.44 -13.13
C LEU A 122 8.99 -2.95 -12.95
N SER A 123 10.17 -3.51 -13.24
CA SER A 123 10.44 -4.93 -13.00
C SER A 123 10.78 -5.20 -11.55
N GLU A 124 11.27 -4.18 -10.83
CA GLU A 124 11.66 -4.29 -9.43
C GLU A 124 11.26 -3.02 -8.69
N ALA A 125 10.83 -3.17 -7.44
CA ALA A 125 10.61 -2.04 -6.55
C ALA A 125 11.94 -1.59 -5.96
N SER A 126 12.07 -0.30 -5.71
CA SER A 126 13.27 0.23 -5.08
C SER A 126 12.88 1.29 -4.05
N ASP A 127 13.75 1.48 -3.06
CA ASP A 127 13.52 2.45 -2.00
C ASP A 127 13.44 3.90 -2.53
N SER A 128 14.01 4.15 -3.72
CA SER A 128 13.92 5.47 -4.33
C SER A 128 12.48 5.91 -4.61
N LEU A 129 11.56 4.97 -4.78
CA LEU A 129 10.14 5.27 -5.01
C LEU A 129 9.47 5.92 -3.81
N ILE A 130 10.03 5.75 -2.61
CA ILE A 130 9.44 6.20 -1.35
C ILE A 130 10.33 7.18 -0.58
N GLU A 131 11.48 7.57 -1.14
CA GLU A 131 12.41 8.48 -0.46
C GLU A 131 11.97 9.94 -0.54
N GLU A 132 11.14 10.28 -1.49
CA GLU A 132 10.62 11.64 -1.65
C GLU A 132 9.36 11.86 -0.81
N GLY A 133 9.19 13.04 -0.30
CA GLY A 133 8.04 13.46 0.50
C GLY A 133 8.44 13.88 1.88
#